data_170f408ec35c8d92abddde8785af0227
#
_entry.id   170f408ec35c8d92abddde8785af0227
#
_cell.length_a   1.000
_cell.length_b   1.000
_cell.length_c   1.000
_cell.angle_alpha   90.00
_cell.angle_beta   90.00
_cell.angle_gamma   90.00
#
_symmetry.space_group_name_H-M   'P 1'
#
loop_
_entity.id
_entity.type
_entity.pdbx_description
1 polymer ?
#
loop_
_entity_poly.entity_id
_entity_poly.type
_entity_poly.pdbx_seq_one_letter_code
_entity_poly.pdbx_strand_id
1 'polypeptide(L)'
;MRRRGWIIIGLTLLAMAVIALLPLRLAIGGSGIVADEISGSIWRGRIVGANWHGIALGDLDTNARGWPPAVAFSGPVMRGLLTPTGVEGLSGTIEEFAGLPLAQLAIDNVTVIMDKRGCRFAGGMVAVYVQPLPQLGALSGPLACDNGVLRATLEPEQGDAKVDLSLDADRRYRAVLTVGGLPAMVRILLLAAGFEATNTGVALRREGQL
;
A
#
# COMPACT_ATOMS: atom_id res chain seq x y z
N MET A 1 53.09 -14.83 -3.50
CA MET A 1 51.72 -15.05 -2.96
C MET A 1 51.15 -13.87 -2.14
N ARG A 2 51.95 -13.08 -1.46
CA ARG A 2 51.51 -11.92 -0.63
C ARG A 2 50.76 -10.80 -1.38
N ARG A 3 51.18 -10.43 -2.60
CA ARG A 3 50.57 -9.30 -3.36
C ARG A 3 49.10 -9.53 -3.73
N ARG A 4 48.70 -10.76 -4.07
CA ARG A 4 47.28 -11.10 -4.40
C ARG A 4 46.36 -10.96 -3.20
N GLY A 5 46.84 -11.26 -1.97
CA GLY A 5 46.05 -11.10 -0.75
C GLY A 5 45.69 -9.64 -0.48
N TRP A 6 46.64 -8.71 -0.65
CA TRP A 6 46.39 -7.28 -0.44
C TRP A 6 45.42 -6.67 -1.45
N ILE A 7 45.43 -7.16 -2.69
CA ILE A 7 44.47 -6.74 -3.73
C ILE A 7 43.04 -7.20 -3.37
N ILE A 8 42.88 -8.43 -2.90
CA ILE A 8 41.56 -8.95 -2.48
C ILE A 8 41.02 -8.16 -1.30
N ILE A 9 41.86 -7.89 -0.29
CA ILE A 9 41.48 -7.07 0.88
C ILE A 9 41.06 -5.65 0.44
N GLY A 10 41.84 -5.01 -0.44
CA GLY A 10 41.50 -3.68 -0.97
C GLY A 10 40.20 -3.66 -1.74
N LEU A 11 39.92 -4.66 -2.57
CA LEU A 11 38.66 -4.79 -3.33
C LEU A 11 37.48 -5.01 -2.41
N THR A 12 37.65 -5.82 -1.36
CA THR A 12 36.59 -6.09 -0.37
C THR A 12 36.26 -4.84 0.43
N LEU A 13 37.27 -4.07 0.88
CA LEU A 13 37.06 -2.81 1.56
C LEU A 13 36.41 -1.75 0.67
N LEU A 14 36.81 -1.68 -0.60
CA LEU A 14 36.15 -0.80 -1.58
C LEU A 14 34.69 -1.17 -1.79
N ALA A 15 34.39 -2.45 -1.97
CA ALA A 15 33.02 -2.94 -2.12
C ALA A 15 32.15 -2.61 -0.88
N MET A 16 32.69 -2.83 0.33
CA MET A 16 32.00 -2.43 1.57
C MET A 16 31.77 -0.91 1.65
N ALA A 17 32.76 -0.11 1.26
CA ALA A 17 32.59 1.35 1.26
C ALA A 17 31.53 1.83 0.25
N VAL A 18 31.48 1.22 -0.94
CA VAL A 18 30.43 1.51 -1.94
C VAL A 18 29.06 1.15 -1.39
N ILE A 19 28.88 -0.02 -0.78
CA ILE A 19 27.62 -0.44 -0.18
C ILE A 19 27.22 0.49 0.98
N ALA A 20 28.19 0.88 1.83
CA ALA A 20 27.94 1.76 2.97
C ALA A 20 27.53 3.19 2.54
N LEU A 21 27.96 3.65 1.39
CA LEU A 21 27.71 4.99 0.86
C LEU A 21 26.61 5.02 -0.20
N LEU A 22 25.92 3.91 -0.45
CA LEU A 22 24.91 3.85 -1.51
C LEU A 22 23.80 4.90 -1.28
N PRO A 23 23.63 5.88 -2.18
CA PRO A 23 22.65 6.93 -1.98
C PRO A 23 21.23 6.39 -2.10
N LEU A 24 20.34 6.86 -1.22
CA LEU A 24 18.95 6.44 -1.14
C LEU A 24 18.21 6.59 -2.48
N ARG A 25 18.50 7.65 -3.24
CA ARG A 25 17.88 7.91 -4.55
C ARG A 25 18.04 6.77 -5.56
N LEU A 26 19.12 5.99 -5.47
CA LEU A 26 19.34 4.85 -6.36
C LEU A 26 18.45 3.65 -5.99
N ALA A 27 18.16 3.48 -4.71
CA ALA A 27 17.27 2.42 -4.23
C ALA A 27 15.79 2.70 -4.56
N ILE A 28 15.40 3.97 -4.63
CA ILE A 28 14.01 4.39 -4.85
C ILE A 28 13.71 4.58 -6.35
N GLY A 29 14.72 4.71 -7.21
CA GLY A 29 14.57 5.08 -8.63
C GLY A 29 13.66 4.18 -9.49
N GLY A 30 13.15 3.05 -8.96
CA GLY A 30 12.20 2.17 -9.64
C GLY A 30 10.89 1.94 -8.88
N SER A 31 10.67 2.61 -7.76
CA SER A 31 9.53 2.34 -6.86
C SER A 31 8.24 3.09 -7.21
N GLY A 32 8.29 4.02 -8.19
CA GLY A 32 7.16 4.91 -8.51
C GLY A 32 6.96 6.03 -7.49
N ILE A 33 7.88 6.18 -6.52
CA ILE A 33 7.84 7.29 -5.57
C ILE A 33 8.45 8.53 -6.23
N VAL A 34 7.70 9.61 -6.26
CA VAL A 34 8.15 10.96 -6.62
C VAL A 34 8.30 11.75 -5.32
N ALA A 35 9.37 12.52 -5.19
CA ALA A 35 9.63 13.32 -4.00
C ALA A 35 10.30 14.64 -4.38
N ASP A 36 10.10 15.68 -3.56
CA ASP A 36 10.72 16.99 -3.76
C ASP A 36 12.22 16.92 -3.46
N GLU A 37 12.60 16.18 -2.41
CA GLU A 37 13.99 15.99 -2.03
C GLU A 37 14.22 14.59 -1.48
N ILE A 38 15.33 13.96 -1.90
CA ILE A 38 15.80 12.67 -1.38
C ILE A 38 17.22 12.83 -0.90
N SER A 39 17.45 12.69 0.39
CA SER A 39 18.74 12.89 1.04
C SER A 39 19.17 11.67 1.86
N GLY A 40 20.49 11.54 2.07
CA GLY A 40 21.10 10.46 2.85
C GLY A 40 21.38 9.18 2.06
N SER A 41 21.63 8.10 2.80
CA SER A 41 21.97 6.77 2.28
C SER A 41 20.81 5.79 2.48
N ILE A 42 20.92 4.59 1.88
CA ILE A 42 19.95 3.51 2.10
C ILE A 42 19.83 3.10 3.58
N TRP A 43 20.91 3.32 4.37
CA TRP A 43 20.96 2.97 5.79
C TRP A 43 20.29 4.00 6.69
N ARG A 44 20.29 5.25 6.29
CA ARG A 44 19.61 6.36 6.96
C ARG A 44 19.37 7.47 5.96
N GLY A 45 18.14 7.68 5.60
CA GLY A 45 17.74 8.69 4.63
C GLY A 45 16.45 9.40 5.01
N ARG A 46 16.19 10.48 4.29
CA ARG A 46 14.96 11.26 4.39
C ARG A 46 14.43 11.55 3.00
N ILE A 47 13.14 11.42 2.85
CA ILE A 47 12.39 11.73 1.64
C ILE A 47 11.40 12.83 2.01
N VAL A 48 11.48 13.98 1.36
CA VAL A 48 10.62 15.13 1.62
C VAL A 48 9.57 15.20 0.52
N GLY A 49 8.31 15.41 0.89
CA GLY A 49 7.21 15.52 -0.05
C GLY A 49 6.97 14.25 -0.86
N ALA A 50 7.13 13.07 -0.25
CA ALA A 50 6.93 11.79 -0.94
C ALA A 50 5.49 11.66 -1.46
N ASN A 51 5.38 11.29 -2.74
CA ASN A 51 4.11 11.00 -3.42
C ASN A 51 4.25 9.66 -4.15
N TRP A 52 3.31 8.77 -3.98
CA TRP A 52 3.26 7.48 -4.64
C TRP A 52 1.97 7.34 -5.45
N HIS A 53 2.09 7.36 -6.78
CA HIS A 53 0.94 7.27 -7.70
C HIS A 53 -0.22 8.25 -7.37
N GLY A 54 0.10 9.48 -6.98
CA GLY A 54 -0.89 10.50 -6.61
C GLY A 54 -1.29 10.49 -5.13
N ILE A 55 -0.79 9.54 -4.34
CA ILE A 55 -1.03 9.49 -2.89
C ILE A 55 0.06 10.29 -2.19
N ALA A 56 -0.29 11.36 -1.49
CA ALA A 56 0.66 12.14 -0.71
C ALA A 56 1.05 11.35 0.57
N LEU A 57 2.30 10.92 0.64
CA LEU A 57 2.84 10.23 1.82
C LEU A 57 3.51 11.19 2.81
N GLY A 58 3.79 12.43 2.36
CA GLY A 58 4.49 13.44 3.15
C GLY A 58 5.97 13.14 3.33
N ASP A 59 6.53 13.64 4.43
CA ASP A 59 7.94 13.42 4.76
C ASP A 59 8.15 12.05 5.38
N LEU A 60 9.10 11.28 4.84
CA LEU A 60 9.41 9.94 5.32
C LEU A 60 10.88 9.85 5.78
N ASP A 61 11.10 9.41 7.00
CA ASP A 61 12.41 8.98 7.47
C ASP A 61 12.58 7.49 7.17
N THR A 62 13.75 7.12 6.61
CA THR A 62 14.04 5.75 6.20
C THR A 62 15.28 5.20 6.88
N ASN A 63 15.26 3.92 7.23
CA ASN A 63 16.36 3.22 7.88
C ASN A 63 16.40 1.76 7.43
N ALA A 64 17.45 1.38 6.70
CA ALA A 64 17.64 -0.02 6.31
C ALA A 64 18.26 -0.84 7.45
N ARG A 65 17.81 -2.09 7.61
CA ARG A 65 18.27 -3.03 8.64
C ARG A 65 18.43 -4.43 8.04
N GLY A 66 19.45 -5.15 8.53
CA GLY A 66 19.63 -6.57 8.21
C GLY A 66 20.18 -6.84 6.81
N TRP A 67 20.25 -8.14 6.48
CA TRP A 67 20.61 -8.64 5.16
C TRP A 67 19.75 -9.87 4.81
N PRO A 68 18.98 -9.88 3.72
CA PRO A 68 18.77 -8.79 2.76
C PRO A 68 18.19 -7.53 3.43
N PRO A 69 18.47 -6.32 2.92
CA PRO A 69 18.06 -5.10 3.59
C PRO A 69 16.53 -4.96 3.60
N ALA A 70 15.97 -4.79 4.79
CA ALA A 70 14.62 -4.35 5.00
C ALA A 70 14.64 -2.85 5.34
N VAL A 71 13.80 -2.05 4.72
CA VAL A 71 13.77 -0.60 4.89
C VAL A 71 12.58 -0.23 5.78
N ALA A 72 12.87 0.12 7.02
CA ALA A 72 11.88 0.76 7.88
C ALA A 72 11.66 2.19 7.37
N PHE A 73 10.41 2.58 7.26
CA PHE A 73 10.03 3.95 6.98
C PHE A 73 9.01 4.44 8.00
N SER A 74 9.09 5.73 8.32
CA SER A 74 8.19 6.39 9.26
C SER A 74 7.96 7.83 8.83
N GLY A 75 6.70 8.23 8.81
CA GLY A 75 6.24 9.56 8.49
C GLY A 75 4.95 9.91 9.24
N PRO A 76 4.41 11.10 9.03
CA PRO A 76 3.18 11.55 9.69
C PRO A 76 1.95 10.75 9.23
N VAL A 77 1.94 10.30 7.99
CA VAL A 77 0.80 9.62 7.36
C VAL A 77 0.92 8.11 7.48
N MET A 78 2.14 7.57 7.39
CA MET A 78 2.36 6.13 7.25
C MET A 78 3.69 5.68 7.87
N ARG A 79 3.71 4.47 8.42
CA ARG A 79 4.91 3.78 8.92
C ARG A 79 4.84 2.30 8.60
N GLY A 80 6.00 1.67 8.43
CA GLY A 80 6.07 0.24 8.14
C GLY A 80 7.49 -0.22 7.83
N LEU A 81 7.62 -1.48 7.47
CA LEU A 81 8.86 -2.11 7.05
C LEU A 81 8.69 -2.67 5.65
N LEU A 82 9.46 -2.16 4.70
CA LEU A 82 9.49 -2.68 3.34
C LEU A 82 10.57 -3.76 3.26
N THR A 83 10.19 -4.96 2.87
CA THR A 83 11.08 -6.11 2.65
C THR A 83 11.18 -6.43 1.15
N PRO A 84 12.15 -7.23 0.70
CA PRO A 84 12.22 -7.65 -0.71
C PRO A 84 11.00 -8.45 -1.20
N THR A 85 10.21 -8.98 -0.30
CA THR A 85 9.05 -9.83 -0.59
C THR A 85 7.71 -9.18 -0.24
N GLY A 86 7.71 -7.97 0.32
CA GLY A 86 6.45 -7.31 0.68
C GLY A 86 6.59 -6.20 1.70
N VAL A 87 5.56 -5.99 2.47
CA VAL A 87 5.49 -4.98 3.52
C VAL A 87 5.07 -5.62 4.84
N GLU A 88 5.64 -5.18 5.95
CA GLU A 88 5.34 -5.68 7.29
C GLU A 88 5.00 -4.53 8.24
N GLY A 89 3.97 -4.73 9.07
CA GLY A 89 3.56 -3.78 10.10
C GLY A 89 3.17 -2.41 9.55
N LEU A 90 2.61 -2.36 8.32
CA LEU A 90 2.16 -1.11 7.71
C LEU A 90 0.99 -0.56 8.50
N SER A 91 1.12 0.67 8.98
CA SER A 91 0.05 1.39 9.66
C SER A 91 0.06 2.85 9.24
N GLY A 92 -1.13 3.43 9.08
CA GLY A 92 -1.28 4.81 8.66
C GLY A 92 -2.67 5.14 8.20
N THR A 93 -2.84 6.39 7.76
CA THR A 93 -4.11 6.91 7.28
C THR A 93 -3.88 7.72 6.01
N ILE A 94 -4.60 7.40 4.95
CA ILE A 94 -4.55 8.07 3.66
C ILE A 94 -5.87 8.82 3.48
N GLU A 95 -5.82 10.15 3.34
CA GLU A 95 -7.01 11.00 3.25
C GLU A 95 -7.57 11.13 1.83
N GLU A 96 -6.72 10.96 0.81
CA GLU A 96 -7.14 11.02 -0.58
C GLU A 96 -6.62 9.81 -1.35
N PHE A 97 -7.53 9.05 -1.94
CA PHE A 97 -7.18 7.94 -2.82
C PHE A 97 -7.64 8.27 -4.25
N ALA A 98 -6.69 8.42 -5.16
CA ALA A 98 -6.90 8.89 -6.52
C ALA A 98 -8.07 8.16 -7.23
N GLY A 99 -9.13 8.91 -7.54
CA GLY A 99 -10.24 8.45 -8.38
C GLY A 99 -11.29 7.56 -7.70
N LEU A 100 -11.19 7.32 -6.41
CA LEU A 100 -12.24 6.65 -5.64
C LEU A 100 -12.97 7.65 -4.74
N PRO A 101 -14.29 7.52 -4.56
CA PRO A 101 -15.06 8.38 -3.65
C PRO A 101 -14.83 7.95 -2.19
N LEU A 102 -13.56 7.79 -1.81
CA LEU A 102 -13.14 7.43 -0.47
C LEU A 102 -12.69 8.69 0.25
N ALA A 103 -13.19 8.89 1.45
CA ALA A 103 -12.75 10.01 2.28
C ALA A 103 -11.45 9.70 2.98
N GLN A 104 -11.30 8.47 3.44
CA GLN A 104 -10.18 8.07 4.27
C GLN A 104 -9.97 6.56 4.21
N LEU A 105 -8.73 6.15 4.07
CA LEU A 105 -8.29 4.76 4.19
C LEU A 105 -7.39 4.64 5.41
N ALA A 106 -7.84 3.93 6.44
CA ALA A 106 -7.04 3.60 7.61
C ALA A 106 -6.48 2.17 7.46
N ILE A 107 -5.20 2.03 7.74
CA ILE A 107 -4.44 0.77 7.65
C ILE A 107 -3.85 0.51 9.03
N ASP A 108 -4.11 -0.67 9.59
CA ASP A 108 -3.60 -1.03 10.92
C ASP A 108 -2.86 -2.37 10.88
N ASN A 109 -1.57 -2.29 11.19
CA ASN A 109 -0.64 -3.42 11.30
C ASN A 109 -0.70 -4.41 10.13
N VAL A 110 -0.82 -3.88 8.93
CA VAL A 110 -0.92 -4.69 7.70
C VAL A 110 0.42 -5.30 7.36
N THR A 111 0.43 -6.60 7.16
CA THR A 111 1.57 -7.36 6.65
C THR A 111 1.13 -8.10 5.39
N VAL A 112 1.87 -7.92 4.29
CA VAL A 112 1.63 -8.60 3.01
C VAL A 112 2.94 -9.12 2.48
N ILE A 113 3.01 -10.41 2.23
CA ILE A 113 4.17 -11.09 1.62
C ILE A 113 3.74 -11.64 0.27
N MET A 114 4.44 -11.24 -0.78
CA MET A 114 4.20 -11.64 -2.15
C MET A 114 5.39 -12.47 -2.66
N ASP A 115 5.12 -13.39 -3.57
CA ASP A 115 6.15 -14.09 -4.35
C ASP A 115 5.75 -14.15 -5.84
N LYS A 116 6.49 -14.90 -6.64
CA LYS A 116 6.22 -15.06 -8.07
C LYS A 116 4.86 -15.72 -8.39
N ARG A 117 4.23 -16.34 -7.40
CA ARG A 117 2.91 -16.98 -7.51
C ARG A 117 1.79 -16.12 -6.97
N GLY A 118 2.11 -14.93 -6.45
CA GLY A 118 1.16 -13.97 -5.88
C GLY A 118 1.26 -13.87 -4.36
N CYS A 119 0.13 -13.63 -3.73
CA CYS A 119 0.02 -13.43 -2.28
C CYS A 119 0.30 -14.74 -1.53
N ARG A 120 1.31 -14.72 -0.62
CA ARG A 120 1.68 -15.84 0.26
C ARG A 120 1.10 -15.73 1.66
N PHE A 121 1.15 -14.53 2.19
CA PHE A 121 0.66 -14.19 3.51
C PHE A 121 0.10 -12.78 3.49
N ALA A 122 -1.04 -12.59 4.10
CA ALA A 122 -1.60 -11.28 4.41
C ALA A 122 -2.26 -11.30 5.78
N GLY A 123 -2.16 -10.20 6.49
CA GLY A 123 -2.79 -9.99 7.79
C GLY A 123 -2.87 -8.51 8.12
N GLY A 124 -3.58 -8.18 9.20
CA GLY A 124 -3.86 -6.80 9.60
C GLY A 124 -5.27 -6.39 9.20
N MET A 125 -5.64 -5.16 9.58
CA MET A 125 -6.96 -4.59 9.36
C MET A 125 -6.89 -3.39 8.43
N VAL A 126 -7.93 -3.25 7.61
CA VAL A 126 -8.13 -2.09 6.75
C VAL A 126 -9.52 -1.54 7.02
N ALA A 127 -9.64 -0.23 7.12
CA ALA A 127 -10.92 0.46 7.25
C ALA A 127 -11.03 1.59 6.23
N VAL A 128 -12.19 1.72 5.63
CA VAL A 128 -12.49 2.71 4.59
C VAL A 128 -13.70 3.52 5.03
N TYR A 129 -13.59 4.83 4.91
CA TYR A 129 -14.69 5.77 5.10
C TYR A 129 -15.15 6.28 3.74
N VAL A 130 -16.43 6.11 3.40
CA VAL A 130 -16.98 6.49 2.11
C VAL A 130 -17.69 7.85 2.24
N GLN A 131 -17.11 8.90 1.65
CA GLN A 131 -17.62 10.28 1.80
C GLN A 131 -19.08 10.52 1.43
N PRO A 132 -19.59 10.00 0.30
CA PRO A 132 -20.96 10.28 -0.07
C PRO A 132 -22.01 9.59 0.84
N LEU A 133 -21.56 8.70 1.71
CA LEU A 133 -22.43 7.90 2.57
C LEU A 133 -21.91 7.84 4.02
N PRO A 134 -21.80 8.99 4.72
CA PRO A 134 -21.26 9.01 6.09
C PRO A 134 -22.09 8.19 7.08
N GLN A 135 -23.33 7.88 6.75
CA GLN A 135 -24.22 7.06 7.56
C GLN A 135 -23.79 5.58 7.64
N LEU A 136 -22.97 5.12 6.70
CA LEU A 136 -22.46 3.74 6.70
C LEU A 136 -21.33 3.54 7.73
N GLY A 137 -20.77 4.63 8.26
CA GLY A 137 -19.61 4.54 9.15
C GLY A 137 -18.36 4.02 8.45
N ALA A 138 -17.46 3.44 9.21
CA ALA A 138 -16.27 2.77 8.70
C ALA A 138 -16.63 1.36 8.19
N LEU A 139 -16.22 1.05 6.96
CA LEU A 139 -16.21 -0.32 6.48
C LEU A 139 -14.85 -0.91 6.79
N SER A 140 -14.79 -1.94 7.62
CA SER A 140 -13.53 -2.53 8.07
C SER A 140 -13.49 -4.04 7.85
N GLY A 141 -12.30 -4.58 7.71
CA GLY A 141 -12.11 -6.01 7.55
C GLY A 141 -10.65 -6.42 7.48
N PRO A 142 -10.38 -7.72 7.69
CA PRO A 142 -9.04 -8.26 7.62
C PRO A 142 -8.57 -8.43 6.17
N LEU A 143 -7.24 -8.35 6.00
CA LEU A 143 -6.56 -8.78 4.79
C LEU A 143 -6.26 -10.27 4.86
N ALA A 144 -6.44 -10.98 3.75
CA ALA A 144 -6.11 -12.39 3.61
C ALA A 144 -5.57 -12.73 2.23
N CYS A 145 -4.75 -13.78 2.14
CA CYS A 145 -4.39 -14.38 0.87
C CYS A 145 -5.30 -15.59 0.58
N ASP A 146 -5.90 -15.60 -0.58
CA ASP A 146 -6.69 -16.72 -1.07
C ASP A 146 -6.25 -17.10 -2.48
N ASN A 147 -5.69 -18.32 -2.62
CA ASN A 147 -5.19 -18.86 -3.89
C ASN A 147 -4.21 -17.93 -4.66
N GLY A 148 -3.31 -17.27 -3.93
CA GLY A 148 -2.34 -16.35 -4.52
C GLY A 148 -2.88 -14.94 -4.79
N VAL A 149 -4.14 -14.67 -4.48
CA VAL A 149 -4.79 -13.36 -4.59
C VAL A 149 -4.88 -12.72 -3.22
N LEU A 150 -4.44 -11.48 -3.09
CA LEU A 150 -4.68 -10.67 -1.90
C LEU A 150 -6.14 -10.23 -1.92
N ARG A 151 -6.85 -10.45 -0.83
CA ARG A 151 -8.27 -10.08 -0.69
C ARG A 151 -8.53 -9.33 0.61
N ALA A 152 -9.48 -8.42 0.55
CA ALA A 152 -10.10 -7.83 1.73
C ALA A 152 -11.61 -7.71 1.50
N THR A 153 -12.39 -8.14 2.45
CA THR A 153 -13.81 -7.90 2.51
C THR A 153 -14.06 -6.95 3.66
N LEU A 154 -14.56 -5.75 3.36
CA LEU A 154 -14.80 -4.71 4.33
C LEU A 154 -16.30 -4.53 4.50
N GLU A 155 -16.76 -4.59 5.74
CA GLU A 155 -18.17 -4.46 6.11
C GLU A 155 -18.30 -3.42 7.22
N PRO A 156 -19.41 -2.66 7.27
CA PRO A 156 -19.69 -1.75 8.38
C PRO A 156 -20.16 -2.54 9.60
N GLU A 157 -20.07 -1.93 10.78
CA GLU A 157 -20.67 -2.53 11.99
C GLU A 157 -22.19 -2.66 11.88
N GLN A 158 -22.83 -1.80 11.11
CA GLN A 158 -24.28 -1.79 10.89
C GLN A 158 -24.59 -1.41 9.44
N GLY A 159 -25.60 -2.07 8.86
CA GLY A 159 -26.08 -1.78 7.51
C GLY A 159 -25.67 -2.81 6.47
N ASP A 160 -26.18 -2.64 5.25
CA ASP A 160 -26.00 -3.56 4.11
C ASP A 160 -25.03 -2.98 3.10
N ALA A 161 -23.81 -2.67 3.53
CA ALA A 161 -22.74 -2.24 2.61
C ALA A 161 -21.58 -3.22 2.69
N LYS A 162 -20.89 -3.39 1.56
CA LYS A 162 -19.74 -4.28 1.45
C LYS A 162 -18.75 -3.75 0.41
N VAL A 163 -17.47 -3.77 0.74
CA VAL A 163 -16.39 -3.53 -0.22
C VAL A 163 -15.58 -4.80 -0.35
N ASP A 164 -15.55 -5.39 -1.53
CA ASP A 164 -14.67 -6.50 -1.86
C ASP A 164 -13.49 -5.96 -2.67
N LEU A 165 -12.29 -6.11 -2.12
CA LEU A 165 -11.02 -5.74 -2.74
C LEU A 165 -10.25 -6.99 -3.11
N SER A 166 -9.61 -7.01 -4.28
CA SER A 166 -8.67 -8.06 -4.67
C SER A 166 -7.51 -7.50 -5.49
N LEU A 167 -6.33 -8.10 -5.31
CA LEU A 167 -5.12 -7.80 -6.06
C LEU A 167 -4.44 -9.12 -6.41
N ASP A 168 -4.22 -9.36 -7.70
CA ASP A 168 -3.58 -10.57 -8.20
C ASP A 168 -2.04 -10.41 -8.40
N ALA A 169 -1.39 -11.51 -8.82
CA ALA A 169 0.04 -11.55 -9.08
C ALA A 169 0.47 -10.63 -10.25
N ASP A 170 -0.42 -10.35 -11.18
CA ASP A 170 -0.19 -9.48 -12.34
C ASP A 170 -0.41 -7.99 -11.99
N ARG A 171 -0.58 -7.67 -10.70
CA ARG A 171 -0.88 -6.32 -10.18
C ARG A 171 -2.21 -5.76 -10.69
N ARG A 172 -3.15 -6.63 -11.09
CA ARG A 172 -4.51 -6.21 -11.42
C ARG A 172 -5.31 -6.14 -10.13
N TYR A 173 -5.91 -4.98 -9.92
CA TYR A 173 -6.81 -4.80 -8.79
C TYR A 173 -8.28 -4.77 -9.26
N ARG A 174 -9.14 -5.25 -8.39
CA ARG A 174 -10.59 -5.12 -8.50
C ARG A 174 -11.12 -4.64 -7.17
N ALA A 175 -11.97 -3.61 -7.23
CA ALA A 175 -12.71 -3.07 -6.11
C ALA A 175 -14.20 -3.07 -6.46
N VAL A 176 -15.02 -3.67 -5.60
CA VAL A 176 -16.48 -3.71 -5.76
C VAL A 176 -17.11 -3.19 -4.48
N LEU A 177 -17.76 -2.03 -4.56
CA LEU A 177 -18.59 -1.49 -3.49
C LEU A 177 -20.04 -1.88 -3.77
N THR A 178 -20.67 -2.62 -2.86
CA THR A 178 -22.09 -2.95 -2.89
C THR A 178 -22.80 -2.27 -1.73
N VAL A 179 -23.94 -1.65 -1.99
CA VAL A 179 -24.75 -0.99 -0.95
C VAL A 179 -26.20 -1.42 -1.12
N GLY A 180 -26.74 -2.05 -0.08
CA GLY A 180 -28.13 -2.48 0.02
C GLY A 180 -28.97 -1.54 0.89
N GLY A 181 -30.26 -1.87 1.06
CA GLY A 181 -31.15 -1.19 2.01
C GLY A 181 -31.40 0.31 1.76
N LEU A 182 -31.07 0.81 0.55
CA LEU A 182 -31.11 2.23 0.24
C LEU A 182 -32.55 2.73 -0.06
N PRO A 183 -32.93 3.94 0.42
CA PRO A 183 -34.14 4.63 -0.03
C PRO A 183 -34.13 4.82 -1.56
N ALA A 184 -35.31 4.76 -2.19
CA ALA A 184 -35.44 4.86 -3.64
C ALA A 184 -34.76 6.11 -4.24
N MET A 185 -34.87 7.25 -3.57
CA MET A 185 -34.24 8.50 -4.01
C MET A 185 -32.71 8.40 -4.06
N VAL A 186 -32.09 7.84 -3.00
CA VAL A 186 -30.63 7.66 -2.92
C VAL A 186 -30.16 6.67 -3.99
N ARG A 187 -30.91 5.61 -4.22
CA ARG A 187 -30.61 4.63 -5.28
C ARG A 187 -30.59 5.29 -6.66
N ILE A 188 -31.57 6.17 -6.98
CA ILE A 188 -31.60 6.89 -8.27
C ILE A 188 -30.38 7.78 -8.41
N LEU A 189 -29.99 8.52 -7.37
CA LEU A 189 -28.80 9.36 -7.39
C LEU A 189 -27.51 8.58 -7.61
N LEU A 190 -27.37 7.43 -6.96
CA LEU A 190 -26.21 6.57 -7.15
C LEU A 190 -26.16 5.94 -8.55
N LEU A 191 -27.28 5.56 -9.11
CA LEU A 191 -27.36 5.09 -10.51
C LEU A 191 -26.93 6.20 -11.48
N ALA A 192 -27.36 7.44 -11.25
CA ALA A 192 -26.93 8.61 -12.04
C ALA A 192 -25.42 8.90 -11.86
N ALA A 193 -24.83 8.54 -10.71
CA ALA A 193 -23.39 8.67 -10.44
C ALA A 193 -22.54 7.49 -10.99
N GLY A 194 -23.17 6.55 -11.75
CA GLY A 194 -22.46 5.45 -12.40
C GLY A 194 -22.42 4.13 -11.62
N PHE A 195 -23.26 3.99 -10.59
CA PHE A 195 -23.50 2.70 -9.97
C PHE A 195 -24.42 1.85 -10.83
N GLU A 196 -24.27 0.53 -10.76
CA GLU A 196 -25.10 -0.45 -11.43
C GLU A 196 -26.16 -0.98 -10.47
N ALA A 197 -27.39 -1.20 -10.96
CA ALA A 197 -28.45 -1.82 -10.16
C ALA A 197 -28.13 -3.29 -9.90
N THR A 198 -28.34 -3.74 -8.65
CA THR A 198 -28.27 -5.14 -8.26
C THR A 198 -29.62 -5.60 -7.69
N ASN A 199 -29.79 -6.91 -7.46
CA ASN A 199 -31.03 -7.46 -6.91
C ASN A 199 -31.35 -6.91 -5.51
N THR A 200 -30.31 -6.48 -4.74
CA THR A 200 -30.45 -6.04 -3.35
C THR A 200 -30.12 -4.55 -3.15
N GLY A 201 -29.63 -3.86 -4.19
CA GLY A 201 -29.22 -2.47 -4.04
C GLY A 201 -28.51 -1.92 -5.27
N VAL A 202 -27.33 -1.34 -5.06
CA VAL A 202 -26.47 -0.82 -6.12
C VAL A 202 -25.03 -1.28 -5.92
N ALA A 203 -24.25 -1.39 -7.01
CA ALA A 203 -22.84 -1.71 -6.96
C ALA A 203 -22.03 -0.75 -7.82
N LEU A 204 -20.82 -0.42 -7.35
CA LEU A 204 -19.80 0.28 -8.12
C LEU A 204 -18.58 -0.65 -8.27
N ARG A 205 -18.19 -0.90 -9.51
CA ARG A 205 -17.01 -1.71 -9.82
C ARG A 205 -15.91 -0.84 -10.41
N ARG A 206 -14.70 -1.05 -9.93
CA ARG A 206 -13.48 -0.47 -10.47
C ARG A 206 -12.43 -1.55 -10.63
N GLU A 207 -11.77 -1.55 -11.77
CA GLU A 207 -10.68 -2.48 -12.10
C GLU A 207 -9.55 -1.69 -12.75
N GLY A 208 -8.31 -2.10 -12.50
CA GLY A 208 -7.13 -1.47 -13.07
C GLY A 208 -5.87 -2.29 -12.81
N GLN A 209 -4.72 -1.70 -13.17
CA GLN A 209 -3.41 -2.28 -12.95
C GLN A 209 -2.50 -1.25 -12.29
N LEU A 210 -1.71 -1.71 -11.30
CA LEU A 210 -0.72 -0.92 -10.56
C LEU A 210 0.64 -0.87 -11.25
#